data_2f9e66719cb77784870fca969e996887
#
_entry.id   2f9e66719cb77784870fca969e996887
#
_cell.length_a   1.000
_cell.length_b   1.000
_cell.length_c   1.000
_cell.angle_alpha   90.00
_cell.angle_beta   90.00
_cell.angle_gamma   90.00
#
_symmetry.space_group_name_H-M   'P 1'
#
loop_
_entity.id
_entity.type
_entity.pdbx_description
1 polymer ?
#
loop_
_entity_poly.entity_id
_entity_poly.type
_entity_poly.pdbx_seq_one_letter_code
_entity_poly.pdbx_strand_id
1 'polypeptide(L)'
;LTLLAPSTMTGTTPTFGSTLTGGGFDLTLNFSGTTVINGAAFTGINQFVSGNGGTTSLTGAFTTTGAQTFGDAVTLAGNTTLTSSGNHDITFNSTVNGARALAVNTTGTTTFGGSVGTTTALTSLTTDSGGTTALNSGAVTTSGNQTYNDAVTMNQFTTVTSTGGAITFAEHATNTLAGAGLTVEAPTLSLTSGKTVATTGSGPIRFLTNSFNPNGANIDAGTGAFTLSPTTL
;
A
#
# COMPACT_ATOMS: atom_id res chain seq x y z
N LEU A 1 28.09 1.89 8.46
CA LEU A 1 28.45 1.35 7.15
C LEU A 1 28.12 2.36 6.07
N THR A 2 29.06 2.64 5.19
CA THR A 2 28.84 3.53 4.03
C THR A 2 29.05 2.73 2.75
N LEU A 3 28.11 2.80 1.81
CA LEU A 3 28.27 2.21 0.48
C LEU A 3 29.18 3.12 -0.37
N LEU A 4 30.05 2.53 -1.13
CA LEU A 4 30.96 3.21 -2.08
C LEU A 4 30.65 2.82 -3.54
N ALA A 5 29.69 1.92 -3.74
CA ALA A 5 29.16 1.45 -5.01
C ALA A 5 27.80 0.77 -4.78
N PRO A 6 27.01 0.50 -5.84
CA PRO A 6 25.82 -0.35 -5.73
C PRO A 6 26.18 -1.66 -5.04
N SER A 7 25.40 -2.07 -4.04
CA SER A 7 25.75 -3.17 -3.16
C SER A 7 24.62 -4.16 -3.00
N THR A 8 24.95 -5.45 -3.06
CA THR A 8 24.05 -6.56 -2.73
C THR A 8 24.61 -7.31 -1.53
N MET A 9 23.80 -7.45 -0.48
CA MET A 9 24.12 -8.21 0.72
C MET A 9 23.24 -9.46 0.76
N THR A 10 23.83 -10.60 1.05
CA THR A 10 23.13 -11.90 1.06
C THR A 10 23.44 -12.68 2.33
N GLY A 11 22.52 -13.55 2.74
CA GLY A 11 22.71 -14.39 3.92
C GLY A 11 21.40 -14.89 4.50
N THR A 12 21.45 -15.26 5.77
CA THR A 12 20.24 -15.70 6.50
C THR A 12 19.57 -14.53 7.23
N THR A 13 20.27 -13.91 8.15
CA THR A 13 19.71 -12.79 8.94
C THR A 13 20.77 -11.70 9.08
N PRO A 14 20.52 -10.47 8.58
CA PRO A 14 21.46 -9.38 8.73
C PRO A 14 21.39 -8.78 10.14
N THR A 15 22.52 -8.30 10.62
CA THR A 15 22.59 -7.44 11.81
C THR A 15 23.27 -6.13 11.42
N PHE A 16 22.51 -5.05 11.46
CA PHE A 16 23.03 -3.70 11.24
C PHE A 16 23.27 -3.03 12.59
N GLY A 17 24.53 -3.00 13.04
CA GLY A 17 24.90 -2.49 14.37
C GLY A 17 24.84 -0.96 14.51
N SER A 18 24.67 -0.24 13.39
CA SER A 18 24.56 1.22 13.34
C SER A 18 23.93 1.69 12.03
N THR A 19 24.06 2.97 11.70
CA THR A 19 23.54 3.53 10.44
C THR A 19 24.20 2.91 9.21
N LEU A 20 23.39 2.73 8.15
CA LEU A 20 23.82 2.43 6.79
C LEU A 20 23.60 3.70 5.95
N THR A 21 24.68 4.21 5.38
CA THR A 21 24.63 5.37 4.47
C THR A 21 24.85 4.88 3.05
N GLY A 22 23.85 5.06 2.20
CA GLY A 22 23.85 4.58 0.81
C GLY A 22 24.78 5.35 -0.11
N GLY A 23 25.15 6.60 0.22
CA GLY A 23 26.03 7.42 -0.63
C GLY A 23 25.46 7.72 -2.03
N GLY A 24 24.15 7.63 -2.20
CA GLY A 24 23.49 7.75 -3.51
C GLY A 24 23.52 6.47 -4.35
N PHE A 25 23.95 5.35 -3.78
CA PHE A 25 24.00 4.06 -4.48
C PHE A 25 22.80 3.16 -4.19
N ASP A 26 22.61 2.16 -5.04
CA ASP A 26 21.57 1.14 -4.89
C ASP A 26 21.96 0.13 -3.79
N LEU A 27 20.97 -0.31 -3.03
CA LEU A 27 21.11 -1.32 -2.00
C LEU A 27 20.13 -2.46 -2.25
N THR A 28 20.65 -3.68 -2.36
CA THR A 28 19.86 -4.92 -2.40
C THR A 28 20.16 -5.76 -1.16
N LEU A 29 19.13 -6.17 -0.44
CA LEU A 29 19.20 -7.03 0.73
C LEU A 29 18.48 -8.36 0.44
N ASN A 30 19.24 -9.42 0.19
CA ASN A 30 18.75 -10.76 -0.15
C ASN A 30 18.98 -11.70 1.04
N PHE A 31 18.09 -11.70 2.01
CA PHE A 31 18.19 -12.51 3.21
C PHE A 31 17.01 -13.47 3.32
N SER A 32 17.24 -14.73 3.66
CA SER A 32 16.18 -15.73 3.84
C SER A 32 15.48 -15.66 5.21
N GLY A 33 16.02 -14.92 6.15
CA GLY A 33 15.41 -14.63 7.45
C GLY A 33 14.83 -13.23 7.52
N THR A 34 14.69 -12.70 8.73
CA THR A 34 14.12 -11.36 8.92
C THR A 34 15.17 -10.28 8.72
N THR A 35 14.91 -9.37 7.80
CA THR A 35 15.67 -8.13 7.58
C THR A 35 14.98 -6.98 8.32
N VAL A 36 15.64 -6.42 9.31
CA VAL A 36 15.10 -5.29 10.10
C VAL A 36 15.59 -3.97 9.51
N ILE A 37 14.66 -3.11 9.10
CA ILE A 37 14.94 -1.77 8.56
C ILE A 37 14.32 -0.74 9.49
N ASN A 38 15.18 0.01 10.16
CA ASN A 38 14.81 1.25 10.82
C ASN A 38 15.11 2.40 9.87
N GLY A 39 14.10 3.07 9.35
CA GLY A 39 14.26 4.11 8.35
C GLY A 39 15.24 5.23 8.77
N ALA A 40 15.27 5.57 10.04
CA ALA A 40 16.23 6.57 10.56
C ALA A 40 17.70 6.12 10.47
N ALA A 41 17.95 4.81 10.37
CA ALA A 41 19.29 4.25 10.28
C ALA A 41 19.73 3.92 8.83
N PHE A 42 18.82 4.04 7.87
CA PHE A 42 19.08 3.77 6.45
C PHE A 42 18.90 5.05 5.66
N THR A 43 19.98 5.69 5.24
CA THR A 43 19.94 7.02 4.62
C THR A 43 20.72 7.08 3.31
N GLY A 44 20.35 8.01 2.42
CA GLY A 44 21.09 8.27 1.17
C GLY A 44 21.15 7.11 0.19
N ILE A 45 20.11 6.26 0.18
CA ILE A 45 19.99 5.13 -0.74
C ILE A 45 19.31 5.62 -2.02
N ASN A 46 19.81 5.22 -3.19
CA ASN A 46 19.14 5.48 -4.46
C ASN A 46 17.98 4.49 -4.64
N GLN A 47 18.22 3.29 -5.09
CA GLN A 47 17.18 2.26 -5.16
C GLN A 47 17.34 1.27 -3.99
N PHE A 48 16.20 0.76 -3.53
CA PHE A 48 16.18 -0.26 -2.49
C PHE A 48 15.42 -1.50 -2.96
N VAL A 49 16.00 -2.68 -2.73
CA VAL A 49 15.35 -3.96 -2.97
C VAL A 49 15.58 -4.86 -1.74
N SER A 50 14.49 -5.47 -1.24
CA SER A 50 14.58 -6.60 -0.31
C SER A 50 13.95 -7.84 -0.93
N GLY A 51 14.52 -9.03 -0.67
CA GLY A 51 14.01 -10.28 -1.22
C GLY A 51 14.76 -11.49 -0.70
N ASN A 52 14.47 -12.64 -1.32
CA ASN A 52 15.04 -13.97 -1.06
C ASN A 52 14.22 -14.86 -0.11
N GLY A 53 12.92 -14.61 0.04
CA GLY A 53 11.99 -15.50 0.75
C GLY A 53 11.96 -15.33 2.27
N GLY A 54 12.57 -14.25 2.77
CA GLY A 54 12.54 -13.90 4.17
C GLY A 54 11.34 -13.04 4.57
N THR A 55 11.56 -12.14 5.51
CA THR A 55 10.61 -11.12 5.94
C THR A 55 11.31 -9.79 6.09
N THR A 56 10.70 -8.70 5.64
CA THR A 56 11.20 -7.34 5.88
C THR A 56 10.40 -6.70 7.01
N SER A 57 11.07 -6.39 8.12
CA SER A 57 10.48 -5.70 9.27
C SER A 57 10.79 -4.21 9.18
N LEU A 58 9.73 -3.37 9.07
CA LEU A 58 9.86 -1.93 8.86
C LEU A 58 9.45 -1.12 10.09
N THR A 59 10.18 -0.04 10.34
CA THR A 59 9.80 1.01 11.30
C THR A 59 10.37 2.36 10.90
N GLY A 60 9.65 3.44 11.20
CA GLY A 60 10.10 4.82 10.99
C GLY A 60 10.00 5.31 9.54
N ALA A 61 10.67 6.42 9.26
CA ALA A 61 10.67 7.04 7.94
C ALA A 61 11.84 6.51 7.10
N PHE A 62 11.54 5.80 6.02
CA PHE A 62 12.52 5.27 5.09
C PHE A 62 12.40 5.98 3.73
N THR A 63 13.46 6.68 3.34
CA THR A 63 13.47 7.50 2.12
C THR A 63 14.57 7.02 1.18
N THR A 64 14.20 6.88 -0.10
CA THR A 64 15.13 6.66 -1.22
C THR A 64 14.98 7.78 -2.25
N THR A 65 15.97 7.99 -3.11
CA THR A 65 15.82 8.84 -4.28
C THR A 65 15.16 8.10 -5.44
N GLY A 66 15.42 6.81 -5.58
CA GLY A 66 14.85 5.90 -6.57
C GLY A 66 13.74 5.01 -6.02
N ALA A 67 13.48 3.94 -6.72
CA ALA A 67 12.41 2.99 -6.40
C ALA A 67 12.68 2.20 -5.11
N GLN A 68 11.58 1.74 -4.49
CA GLN A 68 11.62 0.78 -3.37
C GLN A 68 10.87 -0.49 -3.78
N THR A 69 11.53 -1.65 -3.69
CA THR A 69 10.90 -2.93 -3.99
C THR A 69 11.04 -3.86 -2.78
N PHE A 70 9.91 -4.22 -2.19
CA PHE A 70 9.82 -5.21 -1.13
C PHE A 70 9.35 -6.53 -1.73
N GLY A 71 10.31 -7.43 -2.02
CA GLY A 71 10.04 -8.77 -2.57
C GLY A 71 9.50 -9.72 -1.52
N ASP A 72 9.93 -9.57 -0.28
CA ASP A 72 9.52 -10.38 0.86
C ASP A 72 8.22 -9.87 1.50
N ALA A 73 7.61 -10.73 2.34
CA ALA A 73 6.52 -10.28 3.21
C ALA A 73 7.00 -9.17 4.16
N VAL A 74 6.21 -8.11 4.25
CA VAL A 74 6.50 -6.95 5.10
C VAL A 74 5.72 -7.04 6.42
N THR A 75 6.43 -6.83 7.53
CA THR A 75 5.82 -6.65 8.85
C THR A 75 6.15 -5.25 9.37
N LEU A 76 5.13 -4.47 9.69
CA LEU A 76 5.30 -3.16 10.32
C LEU A 76 5.56 -3.34 11.82
N ALA A 77 6.80 -3.16 12.25
CA ALA A 77 7.18 -3.19 13.66
C ALA A 77 6.86 -1.85 14.36
N GLY A 78 6.81 -0.77 13.63
CA GLY A 78 6.41 0.57 14.07
C GLY A 78 5.65 1.30 12.98
N ASN A 79 5.12 2.49 13.29
CA ASN A 79 4.56 3.36 12.27
C ASN A 79 5.62 3.65 11.22
N THR A 80 5.26 3.48 9.96
CA THR A 80 6.19 3.53 8.84
C THR A 80 5.74 4.53 7.80
N THR A 81 6.68 5.34 7.34
CA THR A 81 6.50 6.21 6.17
C THR A 81 7.56 5.85 5.14
N LEU A 82 7.14 5.45 3.97
CA LEU A 82 8.02 5.20 2.82
C LEU A 82 7.94 6.38 1.87
N THR A 83 9.08 6.86 1.40
CA THR A 83 9.14 7.98 0.46
C THR A 83 10.13 7.70 -0.66
N SER A 84 9.68 7.79 -1.92
CA SER A 84 10.57 7.91 -3.07
C SER A 84 10.65 9.38 -3.48
N SER A 85 11.73 10.05 -3.11
CA SER A 85 11.87 11.50 -3.33
C SER A 85 12.11 11.88 -4.79
N GLY A 86 12.52 10.93 -5.62
CA GLY A 86 12.67 11.08 -7.08
C GLY A 86 11.42 10.65 -7.86
N ASN A 87 10.29 10.42 -7.18
CA ASN A 87 9.02 10.06 -7.81
C ASN A 87 9.04 8.72 -8.57
N HIS A 88 9.77 7.75 -8.04
CA HIS A 88 9.82 6.39 -8.56
C HIS A 88 8.86 5.47 -7.78
N ASP A 89 8.57 4.32 -8.35
CA ASP A 89 7.59 3.37 -7.80
C ASP A 89 8.01 2.81 -6.43
N ILE A 90 6.99 2.55 -5.60
CA ILE A 90 7.14 1.78 -4.35
C ILE A 90 6.28 0.53 -4.47
N THR A 91 6.91 -0.64 -4.48
CA THR A 91 6.26 -1.92 -4.78
C THR A 91 6.40 -2.92 -3.64
N PHE A 92 5.27 -3.47 -3.21
CA PHE A 92 5.18 -4.61 -2.32
C PHE A 92 4.73 -5.84 -3.12
N ASN A 93 5.65 -6.77 -3.39
CA ASN A 93 5.32 -7.98 -4.15
C ASN A 93 4.63 -9.06 -3.30
N SER A 94 4.72 -8.97 -1.98
CA SER A 94 4.14 -9.91 -1.03
C SER A 94 3.23 -9.18 -0.03
N THR A 95 2.82 -9.86 1.03
CA THR A 95 1.90 -9.34 2.04
C THR A 95 2.50 -8.20 2.86
N VAL A 96 1.64 -7.28 3.33
CA VAL A 96 1.99 -6.23 4.30
C VAL A 96 1.10 -6.39 5.53
N ASN A 97 1.66 -6.62 6.71
CA ASN A 97 0.93 -6.82 7.94
C ASN A 97 1.56 -6.05 9.10
N GLY A 98 0.81 -5.87 10.19
CA GLY A 98 1.29 -5.25 11.43
C GLY A 98 0.36 -4.16 11.92
N ALA A 99 0.01 -4.17 13.22
CA ALA A 99 -0.90 -3.21 13.85
C ALA A 99 -0.24 -1.83 14.01
N ARG A 100 0.13 -1.22 12.90
CA ARG A 100 0.81 0.08 12.77
C ARG A 100 0.27 0.86 11.57
N ALA A 101 0.55 2.16 11.55
CA ALA A 101 0.24 3.02 10.43
C ALA A 101 1.27 2.85 9.31
N LEU A 102 0.80 2.83 8.07
CA LEU A 102 1.62 2.91 6.86
C LEU A 102 1.23 4.14 6.04
N ALA A 103 2.23 4.98 5.75
CA ALA A 103 2.13 6.04 4.75
C ALA A 103 3.10 5.74 3.60
N VAL A 104 2.66 5.92 2.36
CA VAL A 104 3.47 5.70 1.16
C VAL A 104 3.40 6.95 0.30
N ASN A 105 4.54 7.58 0.05
CA ASN A 105 4.66 8.87 -0.62
C ASN A 105 5.50 8.73 -1.89
N THR A 106 4.86 8.79 -3.04
CA THR A 106 5.50 8.86 -4.36
C THR A 106 4.53 9.32 -5.42
N THR A 107 4.93 10.19 -6.33
CA THR A 107 4.14 10.51 -7.52
C THR A 107 4.29 9.45 -8.63
N GLY A 108 5.08 8.39 -8.41
CA GLY A 108 5.07 7.16 -9.19
C GLY A 108 3.90 6.24 -8.83
N THR A 109 4.07 4.95 -9.03
CA THR A 109 3.05 3.96 -8.67
C THR A 109 3.36 3.32 -7.32
N THR A 110 2.40 3.35 -6.40
CA THR A 110 2.39 2.49 -5.21
C THR A 110 1.68 1.19 -5.55
N THR A 111 2.39 0.06 -5.53
CA THR A 111 1.81 -1.25 -5.87
C THR A 111 1.74 -2.16 -4.64
N PHE A 112 0.52 -2.62 -4.32
CA PHE A 112 0.30 -3.71 -3.38
C PHE A 112 -0.01 -4.99 -4.15
N GLY A 113 1.01 -5.82 -4.41
CA GLY A 113 0.90 -7.10 -5.11
C GLY A 113 0.39 -8.23 -4.21
N GLY A 114 0.65 -8.17 -2.90
CA GLY A 114 0.14 -9.09 -1.90
C GLY A 114 -0.90 -8.45 -0.98
N SER A 115 -1.67 -9.26 -0.25
CA SER A 115 -2.72 -8.76 0.67
C SER A 115 -2.16 -7.86 1.77
N VAL A 116 -2.92 -6.84 2.13
CA VAL A 116 -2.55 -5.86 3.16
C VAL A 116 -3.45 -6.04 4.38
N GLY A 117 -2.85 -6.24 5.54
CA GLY A 117 -3.54 -6.30 6.83
C GLY A 117 -4.45 -7.50 7.04
N THR A 118 -4.36 -8.55 6.23
CA THR A 118 -5.28 -9.70 6.30
C THR A 118 -4.96 -10.65 7.45
N THR A 119 -3.71 -10.71 7.90
CA THR A 119 -3.31 -11.49 9.09
C THR A 119 -3.31 -10.61 10.34
N THR A 120 -2.77 -9.40 10.23
CA THR A 120 -2.77 -8.39 11.29
C THR A 120 -3.09 -7.06 10.65
N ALA A 121 -4.30 -6.55 10.88
CA ALA A 121 -4.79 -5.32 10.28
C ALA A 121 -3.86 -4.15 10.59
N LEU A 122 -3.59 -3.29 9.59
CA LEU A 122 -2.90 -2.04 9.81
C LEU A 122 -3.77 -1.10 10.65
N THR A 123 -3.19 -0.20 11.43
CA THR A 123 -3.99 0.83 12.12
C THR A 123 -4.49 1.89 11.16
N SER A 124 -3.74 2.19 10.11
CA SER A 124 -4.17 3.05 9.00
C SER A 124 -3.30 2.84 7.77
N LEU A 125 -3.84 3.18 6.61
CA LEU A 125 -3.13 3.24 5.34
C LEU A 125 -3.38 4.60 4.68
N THR A 126 -2.31 5.27 4.25
CA THR A 126 -2.41 6.53 3.51
C THR A 126 -1.46 6.49 2.32
N THR A 127 -1.95 6.83 1.14
CA THR A 127 -1.12 7.15 -0.03
C THR A 127 -1.19 8.66 -0.29
N ASP A 128 -0.11 9.24 -0.83
CA ASP A 128 -0.06 10.66 -1.15
C ASP A 128 -0.80 10.99 -2.48
N SER A 129 -0.77 12.23 -2.88
CA SER A 129 -1.40 12.67 -4.12
C SER A 129 -0.39 12.75 -5.27
N GLY A 130 -0.85 12.56 -6.49
CA GLY A 130 -0.09 12.81 -7.72
C GLY A 130 0.42 11.57 -8.45
N GLY A 131 0.29 10.39 -7.83
CA GLY A 131 0.66 9.11 -8.43
C GLY A 131 -0.52 8.21 -8.76
N THR A 132 -0.31 6.92 -8.62
CA THR A 132 -1.35 5.88 -8.72
C THR A 132 -1.13 4.83 -7.65
N THR A 133 -2.21 4.38 -7.02
CA THR A 133 -2.19 3.22 -6.12
C THR A 133 -2.79 2.00 -6.82
N ALA A 134 -1.98 0.97 -7.05
CA ALA A 134 -2.40 -0.29 -7.65
C ALA A 134 -2.67 -1.34 -6.54
N LEU A 135 -3.94 -1.69 -6.34
CA LEU A 135 -4.37 -2.75 -5.43
C LEU A 135 -4.52 -4.07 -6.20
N ASN A 136 -3.41 -4.78 -6.36
CA ASN A 136 -3.36 -6.02 -7.14
C ASN A 136 -3.51 -7.28 -6.26
N SER A 137 -3.85 -7.11 -4.99
CA SER A 137 -3.84 -8.15 -3.97
C SER A 137 -5.22 -8.70 -3.57
N GLY A 138 -6.29 -8.10 -4.06
CA GLY A 138 -7.66 -8.48 -3.73
C GLY A 138 -8.15 -8.10 -2.32
N ALA A 139 -7.27 -7.80 -1.36
CA ALA A 139 -7.70 -7.47 0.00
C ALA A 139 -6.80 -6.43 0.70
N VAL A 140 -7.44 -5.39 1.26
CA VAL A 140 -6.80 -4.40 2.12
C VAL A 140 -7.64 -4.24 3.39
N THR A 141 -7.04 -4.47 4.57
CA THR A 141 -7.73 -4.39 5.86
C THR A 141 -6.99 -3.48 6.84
N THR A 142 -7.72 -2.54 7.44
CA THR A 142 -7.23 -1.70 8.54
C THR A 142 -8.20 -1.72 9.71
N SER A 143 -7.71 -1.42 10.89
CA SER A 143 -8.57 -1.17 12.06
C SER A 143 -9.07 0.27 12.11
N GLY A 144 -8.37 1.21 11.46
CA GLY A 144 -8.72 2.62 11.36
C GLY A 144 -8.75 3.09 9.89
N ASN A 145 -8.45 4.35 9.66
CA ASN A 145 -8.67 5.00 8.37
C ASN A 145 -7.84 4.42 7.23
N GLN A 146 -8.45 4.39 6.03
CA GLN A 146 -7.74 4.25 4.77
C GLN A 146 -8.00 5.51 3.93
N THR A 147 -6.93 6.15 3.48
CA THR A 147 -7.02 7.35 2.66
C THR A 147 -6.17 7.17 1.41
N TYR A 148 -6.84 7.10 0.27
CA TYR A 148 -6.20 7.03 -1.03
C TYR A 148 -6.31 8.42 -1.68
N ASN A 149 -5.20 9.17 -1.62
CA ASN A 149 -5.16 10.49 -2.26
C ASN A 149 -4.78 10.40 -3.74
N ASP A 150 -4.30 9.24 -4.18
CA ASP A 150 -4.02 8.88 -5.56
C ASP A 150 -5.23 8.28 -6.27
N ALA A 151 -5.15 8.21 -7.60
CA ALA A 151 -6.03 7.35 -8.38
C ALA A 151 -5.76 5.87 -8.04
N VAL A 152 -6.83 5.13 -7.69
CA VAL A 152 -6.73 3.70 -7.35
C VAL A 152 -7.08 2.84 -8.56
N THR A 153 -6.21 1.89 -8.87
CA THR A 153 -6.46 0.87 -9.89
C THR A 153 -6.50 -0.52 -9.26
N MET A 154 -7.36 -1.38 -9.77
CA MET A 154 -7.50 -2.78 -9.35
C MET A 154 -7.55 -3.65 -10.59
N ASN A 155 -7.00 -4.88 -10.51
CA ASN A 155 -7.00 -5.84 -11.62
C ASN A 155 -7.56 -7.22 -11.22
N GLN A 156 -8.32 -7.28 -10.12
CA GLN A 156 -9.01 -8.46 -9.64
C GLN A 156 -10.17 -8.05 -8.74
N PHE A 157 -10.99 -9.02 -8.29
CA PHE A 157 -12.00 -8.73 -7.27
C PHE A 157 -11.30 -8.21 -6.01
N THR A 158 -11.67 -6.99 -5.59
CA THR A 158 -10.98 -6.30 -4.49
C THR A 158 -11.96 -5.99 -3.36
N THR A 159 -11.54 -6.33 -2.14
CA THR A 159 -12.25 -5.94 -0.90
C THR A 159 -11.37 -5.00 -0.09
N VAL A 160 -11.92 -3.84 0.24
CA VAL A 160 -11.25 -2.82 1.06
C VAL A 160 -12.07 -2.67 2.34
N THR A 161 -11.48 -3.04 3.49
CA THR A 161 -12.18 -3.10 4.78
C THR A 161 -11.51 -2.21 5.82
N SER A 162 -12.28 -1.34 6.47
CA SER A 162 -11.89 -0.67 7.72
C SER A 162 -12.85 -1.07 8.84
N THR A 163 -12.33 -1.66 9.92
CA THR A 163 -13.21 -2.13 11.01
C THR A 163 -13.63 -1.02 11.98
N GLY A 164 -12.95 0.12 12.01
CA GLY A 164 -13.25 1.20 12.96
C GLY A 164 -13.04 2.61 12.44
N GLY A 165 -12.64 2.78 11.18
CA GLY A 165 -12.36 4.08 10.59
C GLY A 165 -13.09 4.34 9.27
N ALA A 166 -12.80 5.49 8.67
CA ALA A 166 -13.30 5.86 7.37
C ALA A 166 -12.43 5.29 6.24
N ILE A 167 -13.07 4.97 5.10
CA ILE A 167 -12.37 4.79 3.82
C ILE A 167 -12.67 6.01 2.95
N THR A 168 -11.61 6.62 2.42
CA THR A 168 -11.70 7.80 1.55
C THR A 168 -10.98 7.53 0.24
N PHE A 169 -11.70 7.71 -0.87
CA PHE A 169 -11.12 7.82 -2.21
C PHE A 169 -11.16 9.29 -2.62
N ALA A 170 -9.98 9.93 -2.63
CA ALA A 170 -9.86 11.33 -3.03
C ALA A 170 -9.80 11.50 -4.55
N GLU A 171 -9.42 10.46 -5.27
CA GLU A 171 -9.34 10.39 -6.73
C GLU A 171 -10.19 9.23 -7.28
N HIS A 172 -10.08 8.96 -8.58
CA HIS A 172 -10.78 7.84 -9.22
C HIS A 172 -10.35 6.50 -8.64
N ALA A 173 -11.32 5.58 -8.48
CA ALA A 173 -11.03 4.19 -8.10
C ALA A 173 -11.65 3.26 -9.15
N THR A 174 -10.83 2.56 -9.92
CA THR A 174 -11.28 1.78 -11.08
C THR A 174 -10.76 0.35 -11.04
N ASN A 175 -11.69 -0.61 -11.13
CA ASN A 175 -11.31 -2.00 -11.39
C ASN A 175 -11.28 -2.23 -12.91
N THR A 176 -10.08 -2.52 -13.43
CA THR A 176 -9.83 -2.66 -14.87
C THR A 176 -10.06 -4.07 -15.40
N LEU A 177 -10.16 -5.09 -14.52
CA LEU A 177 -10.47 -6.45 -14.93
C LEU A 177 -11.98 -6.61 -15.15
N ALA A 178 -12.36 -6.93 -16.37
CA ALA A 178 -13.77 -7.12 -16.72
C ALA A 178 -14.44 -8.22 -15.87
N GLY A 179 -15.57 -7.88 -15.25
CA GLY A 179 -16.31 -8.76 -14.37
C GLY A 179 -15.81 -8.82 -12.92
N ALA A 180 -14.63 -8.27 -12.62
CA ALA A 180 -14.15 -8.19 -11.26
C ALA A 180 -14.84 -7.05 -10.50
N GLY A 181 -15.29 -7.33 -9.28
CA GLY A 181 -16.01 -6.38 -8.45
C GLY A 181 -15.14 -5.62 -7.47
N LEU A 182 -15.77 -4.64 -6.83
CA LEU A 182 -15.24 -3.90 -5.70
C LEU A 182 -16.21 -4.00 -4.52
N THR A 183 -15.71 -4.43 -3.37
CA THR A 183 -16.42 -4.31 -2.09
C THR A 183 -15.66 -3.33 -1.21
N VAL A 184 -16.36 -2.33 -0.67
CA VAL A 184 -15.83 -1.40 0.33
C VAL A 184 -16.66 -1.56 1.59
N GLU A 185 -16.02 -1.89 2.70
CA GLU A 185 -16.68 -2.07 3.99
C GLU A 185 -16.03 -1.18 5.05
N ALA A 186 -16.78 -0.24 5.58
CA ALA A 186 -16.30 0.71 6.58
C ALA A 186 -17.46 1.38 7.34
N PRO A 187 -17.26 1.83 8.60
CA PRO A 187 -18.23 2.67 9.28
C PRO A 187 -18.61 3.92 8.47
N THR A 188 -17.63 4.52 7.80
CA THR A 188 -17.84 5.70 6.94
C THR A 188 -17.12 5.50 5.61
N LEU A 189 -17.79 5.79 4.50
CA LEU A 189 -17.23 5.85 3.16
C LEU A 189 -17.38 7.27 2.61
N SER A 190 -16.27 7.88 2.21
CA SER A 190 -16.24 9.22 1.59
C SER A 190 -15.63 9.16 0.20
N LEU A 191 -16.32 9.80 -0.75
CA LEU A 191 -15.85 9.99 -2.11
C LEU A 191 -15.67 11.48 -2.39
N THR A 192 -14.82 11.82 -3.34
CA THR A 192 -14.58 13.22 -3.72
C THR A 192 -15.42 13.62 -4.91
N SER A 193 -15.92 14.85 -4.90
CA SER A 193 -16.76 15.41 -5.97
C SER A 193 -16.09 15.33 -7.33
N GLY A 194 -16.86 14.93 -8.35
CA GLY A 194 -16.39 14.81 -9.72
C GLY A 194 -15.48 13.60 -9.99
N LYS A 195 -15.20 12.77 -8.96
CA LYS A 195 -14.43 11.52 -9.14
C LYS A 195 -15.35 10.34 -9.39
N THR A 196 -14.80 9.24 -9.89
CA THR A 196 -15.57 8.06 -10.26
C THR A 196 -15.04 6.84 -9.51
N VAL A 197 -15.95 6.05 -8.95
CA VAL A 197 -15.67 4.67 -8.54
C VAL A 197 -16.30 3.76 -9.58
N ALA A 198 -15.48 2.97 -10.28
CA ALA A 198 -15.96 2.17 -11.40
C ALA A 198 -15.44 0.72 -11.37
N THR A 199 -16.24 -0.17 -11.94
CA THR A 199 -15.83 -1.51 -12.35
C THR A 199 -16.13 -1.70 -13.84
N THR A 200 -15.34 -2.54 -14.51
CA THR A 200 -15.53 -2.81 -15.94
C THR A 200 -16.40 -4.04 -16.20
N GLY A 201 -17.19 -3.99 -17.28
CA GLY A 201 -18.10 -5.09 -17.65
C GLY A 201 -19.23 -5.30 -16.65
N SER A 202 -19.36 -6.50 -16.09
CA SER A 202 -20.40 -6.88 -15.13
C SER A 202 -19.88 -6.94 -13.67
N GLY A 203 -18.77 -6.31 -13.38
CA GLY A 203 -18.19 -6.30 -12.04
C GLY A 203 -19.10 -5.56 -11.04
N PRO A 204 -19.56 -6.21 -9.95
CA PRO A 204 -20.42 -5.56 -8.98
C PRO A 204 -19.65 -4.54 -8.12
N ILE A 205 -20.32 -3.46 -7.72
CA ILE A 205 -19.85 -2.55 -6.68
C ILE A 205 -20.74 -2.73 -5.45
N ARG A 206 -20.12 -2.99 -4.30
CA ARG A 206 -20.82 -3.14 -3.02
C ARG A 206 -20.20 -2.18 -2.00
N PHE A 207 -21.03 -1.30 -1.47
CA PHE A 207 -20.68 -0.46 -0.33
C PHE A 207 -21.45 -0.92 0.90
N LEU A 208 -20.71 -1.36 1.91
CA LEU A 208 -21.20 -1.79 3.21
C LEU A 208 -20.76 -0.72 4.20
N THR A 209 -21.66 0.23 4.53
CA THR A 209 -21.30 1.41 5.32
C THR A 209 -22.49 1.99 6.07
N ASN A 210 -22.27 2.48 7.28
CA ASN A 210 -23.29 3.15 8.08
C ASN A 210 -23.44 4.63 7.72
N SER A 211 -22.38 5.23 7.16
CA SER A 211 -22.37 6.61 6.69
C SER A 211 -21.73 6.69 5.31
N PHE A 212 -22.50 7.06 4.31
CA PHE A 212 -22.02 7.22 2.94
C PHE A 212 -22.10 8.68 2.51
N ASN A 213 -20.95 9.25 2.18
CA ASN A 213 -20.84 10.59 1.63
C ASN A 213 -20.34 10.51 0.18
N PRO A 214 -21.24 10.49 -0.82
CA PRO A 214 -20.85 10.46 -2.23
C PRO A 214 -20.32 11.80 -2.72
N ASN A 215 -20.68 12.91 -2.08
CA ASN A 215 -20.21 14.27 -2.38
C ASN A 215 -20.23 14.61 -3.89
N GLY A 216 -21.19 14.08 -4.65
CA GLY A 216 -21.29 14.27 -6.10
C GLY A 216 -20.30 13.45 -6.93
N ALA A 217 -19.72 12.41 -6.37
CA ALA A 217 -18.95 11.40 -7.11
C ALA A 217 -19.88 10.56 -7.99
N ASN A 218 -19.32 10.00 -9.07
CA ASN A 218 -20.01 9.03 -9.93
C ASN A 218 -19.69 7.59 -9.47
N ILE A 219 -20.70 6.71 -9.50
CA ILE A 219 -20.54 5.27 -9.23
C ILE A 219 -21.00 4.54 -10.47
N ASP A 220 -20.08 3.82 -11.13
CA ASP A 220 -20.32 3.13 -12.39
C ASP A 220 -19.96 1.64 -12.27
N ALA A 221 -20.96 0.81 -12.09
CA ALA A 221 -20.81 -0.65 -12.07
C ALA A 221 -20.94 -1.28 -13.48
N GLY A 222 -20.92 -0.48 -14.55
CA GLY A 222 -21.18 -0.96 -15.92
C GLY A 222 -22.51 -1.70 -16.00
N THR A 223 -22.46 -2.98 -16.39
CA THR A 223 -23.64 -3.86 -16.38
C THR A 223 -23.79 -4.67 -15.08
N GLY A 224 -22.87 -4.48 -14.13
CA GLY A 224 -22.90 -5.13 -12.82
C GLY A 224 -23.90 -4.49 -11.85
N ALA A 225 -24.10 -5.14 -10.71
CA ALA A 225 -24.99 -4.62 -9.67
C ALA A 225 -24.26 -3.59 -8.80
N PHE A 226 -24.93 -2.50 -8.46
CA PHE A 226 -24.53 -1.63 -7.35
C PHE A 226 -25.38 -1.96 -6.11
N THR A 227 -24.72 -2.13 -4.97
CA THR A 227 -25.40 -2.38 -3.68
C THR A 227 -24.86 -1.43 -2.62
N LEU A 228 -25.77 -0.79 -1.88
CA LEU A 228 -25.47 -0.01 -0.69
C LEU A 228 -26.22 -0.60 0.49
N SER A 229 -25.53 -0.97 1.55
CA SER A 229 -26.10 -1.59 2.76
C SER A 229 -25.37 -1.12 4.00
N PRO A 230 -25.97 -1.17 5.19
CA PRO A 230 -25.22 -0.98 6.44
C PRO A 230 -24.11 -2.01 6.57
N THR A 231 -23.00 -1.60 7.23
CA THR A 231 -21.94 -2.54 7.60
C THR A 231 -22.39 -3.45 8.75
N THR A 232 -21.79 -4.63 8.84
CA THR A 232 -21.97 -5.58 9.93
C THR A 232 -20.76 -5.62 10.91
N LEU A 233 -19.81 -4.69 10.72
CA LEU A 233 -18.57 -4.56 11.52
C LEU A 233 -18.85 -4.11 12.96
#